data_641cd72683d860aecfaae49c75538e79
#
_entry.id   641cd72683d860aecfaae49c75538e79
#
_cell.length_a   1.000
_cell.length_b   1.000
_cell.length_c   1.000
_cell.angle_alpha   90.00
_cell.angle_beta   90.00
_cell.angle_gamma   90.00
#
_symmetry.space_group_name_H-M   'P 1'
#
loop_
_entity.id
_entity.type
_entity.pdbx_description
1 polymer ?
#
loop_
_entity_poly.entity_id
_entity_poly.type
_entity_poly.pdbx_seq_one_letter_code
_entity_poly.pdbx_strand_id
1 'polypeptide(L)'
;MRELSGAIPRWAQVRRNLRTLALALAPVALWFTAPDAFAQEARTARCPPAAHIPSRAELQQLLHDARDRGLLWRIEQGKGQGSRTSWLYGTIHVAAMDWMVPGPTVMNALRDSDALALELNVIDPNVMNALMSALRAQPGAAPLPPALAERLEKFKQQECVGEEVNALRPEAQVITLATFIARREGLDPSFGIDITLAGVATSLGKQVMGLESVETQIRELVSDDPAKVQKAVSTGLDQLERKDAGRLLANLAQAWADGRMGLIETYPEWCDCVKTDADRADLERLIAGRNPAMARAIVAEINAGKNVFAAVGALHMAGPKGLPQLLAQQGFKVTRVDFPAPPPVVAK
;
A
#
# COMPACT_ATOMS: atom_id res chain seq x y z
N MET A 1 22.26 26.85 35.63
CA MET A 1 20.95 26.23 35.46
C MET A 1 20.33 26.79 34.19
N ARG A 2 20.42 26.06 33.07
CA ARG A 2 19.73 26.39 31.80
C ARG A 2 18.74 25.27 31.55
N GLU A 3 17.47 25.61 31.58
CA GLU A 3 16.38 24.69 31.25
C GLU A 3 16.50 24.25 29.77
N LEU A 4 16.62 22.97 29.59
CA LEU A 4 16.49 22.34 28.29
C LEU A 4 15.00 22.19 27.99
N SER A 5 14.45 23.20 27.29
CA SER A 5 13.14 23.12 26.65
C SER A 5 13.15 21.93 25.66
N GLY A 6 12.51 20.84 26.07
CA GLY A 6 12.37 19.63 25.24
C GLY A 6 11.48 19.91 24.04
N ALA A 7 12.09 20.02 22.86
CA ALA A 7 11.37 20.03 21.60
C ALA A 7 10.68 18.68 21.41
N ILE A 8 9.35 18.68 21.35
CA ILE A 8 8.54 17.51 21.01
C ILE A 8 8.95 17.05 19.61
N PRO A 9 9.34 15.78 19.42
CA PRO A 9 9.80 15.30 18.12
C PRO A 9 8.69 15.48 17.07
N ARG A 10 9.07 15.97 15.88
CA ARG A 10 8.17 16.24 14.75
C ARG A 10 7.26 15.07 14.32
N TRP A 11 7.58 13.84 14.68
CA TRP A 11 6.70 12.69 14.42
C TRP A 11 5.37 12.74 15.20
N ALA A 12 5.27 13.52 16.28
CA ALA A 12 3.99 13.76 16.95
C ALA A 12 3.03 14.66 16.13
N GLN A 13 3.56 15.43 15.18
CA GLN A 13 2.78 16.21 14.20
C GLN A 13 2.28 15.34 13.04
N VAL A 14 3.07 14.33 12.64
CA VAL A 14 2.62 13.29 11.70
C VAL A 14 1.43 12.51 12.28
N ARG A 15 1.37 12.30 13.61
CA ARG A 15 0.18 11.75 14.29
C ARG A 15 -1.07 12.60 14.12
N ARG A 16 -0.93 13.91 14.00
CA ARG A 16 -2.10 14.82 13.81
C ARG A 16 -2.63 14.72 12.39
N ASN A 17 -1.74 14.49 11.42
CA ASN A 17 -2.11 14.32 10.02
C ASN A 17 -2.55 12.87 9.71
N LEU A 18 -1.97 11.86 10.40
CA LEU A 18 -2.46 10.47 10.34
C LEU A 18 -3.81 10.31 11.08
N ARG A 19 -4.06 11.11 12.14
CA ARG A 19 -5.38 11.19 12.76
C ARG A 19 -6.41 11.85 11.84
N THR A 20 -6.01 12.80 10.99
CA THR A 20 -6.90 13.38 9.97
C THR A 20 -7.13 12.45 8.79
N LEU A 21 -6.19 11.56 8.42
CA LEU A 21 -6.46 10.47 7.47
C LEU A 21 -7.34 9.35 8.07
N ALA A 22 -7.15 9.04 9.37
CA ALA A 22 -8.01 8.11 10.09
C ALA A 22 -9.31 8.77 10.58
N LEU A 23 -9.35 10.11 10.79
CA LEU A 23 -10.52 10.86 11.24
C LEU A 23 -11.40 11.35 10.10
N ALA A 24 -10.97 11.29 8.85
CA ALA A 24 -11.89 11.33 7.71
C ALA A 24 -12.77 10.06 7.65
N LEU A 25 -12.49 9.07 8.51
CA LEU A 25 -13.16 7.78 8.64
C LEU A 25 -13.71 7.50 10.06
N ALA A 26 -13.78 8.52 10.95
CA ALA A 26 -14.33 8.32 12.29
C ALA A 26 -15.78 8.81 12.38
N PRO A 27 -16.71 7.99 12.87
CA PRO A 27 -18.11 8.38 12.99
C PRO A 27 -18.33 9.34 14.16
N VAL A 28 -19.18 10.34 13.93
CA VAL A 28 -19.82 11.14 14.97
C VAL A 28 -20.73 10.19 15.78
N ALA A 29 -20.28 9.80 16.95
CA ALA A 29 -21.08 9.04 17.91
C ALA A 29 -21.84 10.03 18.82
N LEU A 30 -23.15 10.16 18.62
CA LEU A 30 -24.05 10.77 19.59
C LEU A 30 -25.33 9.91 19.75
N TRP A 31 -25.42 9.31 20.91
CA TRP A 31 -26.62 8.97 21.69
C TRP A 31 -27.74 8.17 21.00
N PHE A 32 -27.77 6.86 21.25
CA PHE A 32 -29.01 6.14 21.48
C PHE A 32 -28.81 5.06 22.53
N THR A 33 -29.80 4.98 23.44
CA THR A 33 -29.94 4.12 24.60
C THR A 33 -29.84 2.63 24.23
N ALA A 34 -29.14 1.85 25.07
CA ALA A 34 -29.03 0.39 24.95
C ALA A 34 -30.43 -0.30 25.00
N PRO A 35 -30.66 -1.29 24.14
CA PRO A 35 -30.48 -2.65 24.59
C PRO A 35 -29.73 -3.50 23.56
N ASP A 36 -29.08 -4.55 24.04
CA ASP A 36 -28.45 -5.66 23.32
C ASP A 36 -26.93 -5.76 23.39
N ALA A 37 -26.41 -5.89 24.61
CA ALA A 37 -25.05 -6.36 24.84
C ALA A 37 -24.76 -7.69 24.10
N PHE A 38 -25.74 -8.58 24.03
CA PHE A 38 -25.65 -9.87 23.32
C PHE A 38 -25.62 -9.74 21.79
N ALA A 39 -26.31 -8.74 21.23
CA ALA A 39 -26.27 -8.48 19.80
C ALA A 39 -24.96 -7.82 19.39
N GLN A 40 -24.35 -7.04 20.26
CA GLN A 40 -23.08 -6.39 20.07
C GLN A 40 -21.90 -7.38 20.13
N GLU A 41 -21.91 -8.33 21.09
CA GLU A 41 -20.94 -9.43 21.14
C GLU A 41 -21.05 -10.35 19.92
N ALA A 42 -22.26 -10.68 19.47
CA ALA A 42 -22.47 -11.49 18.26
C ALA A 42 -22.04 -10.77 16.97
N ARG A 43 -22.07 -9.43 16.93
CA ARG A 43 -21.56 -8.62 15.83
C ARG A 43 -20.03 -8.54 15.85
N THR A 44 -19.43 -8.28 17.00
CA THR A 44 -17.96 -8.21 17.15
C THR A 44 -17.27 -9.55 16.83
N ALA A 45 -17.94 -10.68 17.09
CA ALA A 45 -17.45 -12.02 16.70
C ALA A 45 -17.45 -12.26 15.17
N ARG A 46 -18.16 -11.45 14.39
CA ARG A 46 -18.26 -11.58 12.92
C ARG A 46 -17.39 -10.60 12.16
N CYS A 47 -17.13 -9.44 12.74
CA CYS A 47 -16.32 -8.41 12.09
C CYS A 47 -14.82 -8.73 12.20
N PRO A 48 -14.03 -8.44 11.14
CA PRO A 48 -12.60 -8.50 11.28
C PRO A 48 -12.12 -7.50 12.35
N PRO A 49 -11.04 -7.80 13.07
CA PRO A 49 -10.51 -6.88 14.08
C PRO A 49 -10.12 -5.55 13.43
N ALA A 50 -10.43 -4.44 14.10
CA ALA A 50 -9.92 -3.13 13.68
C ALA A 50 -8.42 -3.05 13.89
N ALA A 51 -7.74 -2.23 13.06
CA ALA A 51 -6.32 -1.99 13.24
C ALA A 51 -6.01 -1.47 14.65
N HIS A 52 -5.13 -2.17 15.35
CA HIS A 52 -4.59 -1.70 16.61
C HIS A 52 -3.53 -0.63 16.35
N ILE A 53 -3.78 0.62 16.77
CA ILE A 53 -2.77 1.68 16.68
C ILE A 53 -1.78 1.49 17.82
N PRO A 54 -0.47 1.23 17.52
CA PRO A 54 0.48 0.94 18.57
C PRO A 54 0.67 2.13 19.51
N SER A 55 0.70 1.86 20.80
CA SER A 55 1.11 2.80 21.84
C SER A 55 2.59 3.19 21.66
N ARG A 56 3.03 4.21 22.41
CA ARG A 56 4.45 4.62 22.37
C ARG A 56 5.40 3.50 22.79
N ALA A 57 5.02 2.70 23.78
CA ALA A 57 5.84 1.60 24.27
C ALA A 57 5.93 0.48 23.23
N GLU A 58 4.79 0.09 22.61
CA GLU A 58 4.77 -0.88 21.51
C GLU A 58 5.57 -0.39 20.31
N LEU A 59 5.48 0.90 19.97
CA LEU A 59 6.29 1.45 18.87
C LEU A 59 7.79 1.38 19.18
N GLN A 60 8.21 1.60 20.43
CA GLN A 60 9.61 1.43 20.83
C GLN A 60 10.06 -0.02 20.69
N GLN A 61 9.21 -0.98 21.08
CA GLN A 61 9.50 -2.40 20.90
C GLN A 61 9.58 -2.77 19.41
N LEU A 62 8.64 -2.29 18.58
CA LEU A 62 8.66 -2.49 17.13
C LEU A 62 9.94 -1.94 16.49
N LEU A 63 10.42 -0.78 16.95
CA LEU A 63 11.68 -0.19 16.50
C LEU A 63 12.90 -1.03 16.91
N HIS A 64 12.88 -1.60 18.11
CA HIS A 64 13.94 -2.48 18.61
C HIS A 64 13.98 -3.81 17.84
N ASP A 65 12.81 -4.38 17.52
CA ASP A 65 12.66 -5.68 16.87
C ASP A 65 12.59 -5.57 15.33
N ALA A 66 12.74 -4.36 14.79
CA ALA A 66 12.66 -4.12 13.36
C ALA A 66 13.70 -4.95 12.60
N ARG A 67 13.24 -5.63 11.56
CA ARG A 67 14.09 -6.44 10.68
C ARG A 67 13.77 -6.16 9.22
N ASP A 68 14.76 -6.37 8.37
CA ASP A 68 14.61 -6.18 6.94
C ASP A 68 13.60 -7.17 6.36
N ARG A 69 12.68 -6.65 5.55
CA ARG A 69 11.64 -7.38 4.84
C ARG A 69 11.51 -6.82 3.44
N GLY A 70 10.84 -7.54 2.57
CA GLY A 70 10.51 -7.08 1.22
C GLY A 70 11.65 -7.29 0.23
N LEU A 71 11.66 -6.47 -0.79
CA LEU A 71 12.48 -6.64 -1.98
C LEU A 71 13.23 -5.33 -2.24
N LEU A 72 14.55 -5.32 -2.04
CA LEU A 72 15.40 -4.13 -2.20
C LEU A 72 16.44 -4.36 -3.31
N TRP A 73 16.62 -3.35 -4.17
CA TRP A 73 17.71 -3.30 -5.15
C TRP A 73 18.50 -2.02 -4.99
N ARG A 74 19.81 -2.16 -5.17
CA ARG A 74 20.73 -1.04 -5.31
C ARG A 74 20.86 -0.67 -6.77
N ILE A 75 20.73 0.62 -7.07
CA ILE A 75 20.85 1.21 -8.41
C ILE A 75 22.11 2.06 -8.39
N GLU A 76 23.09 1.70 -9.21
CA GLU A 76 24.38 2.38 -9.30
C GLU A 76 24.55 3.02 -10.68
N GLN A 77 24.93 4.31 -10.70
CA GLN A 77 25.24 5.05 -11.91
C GLN A 77 26.74 5.41 -11.93
N GLY A 78 27.40 5.11 -13.04
CA GLY A 78 28.81 5.42 -13.24
C GLY A 78 29.77 4.37 -12.69
N LYS A 79 31.07 4.57 -12.97
CA LYS A 79 32.18 3.73 -12.50
C LYS A 79 33.22 4.61 -11.80
N GLY A 80 33.72 4.21 -10.62
CA GLY A 80 34.80 4.88 -9.91
C GLY A 80 34.35 5.86 -8.82
N GLN A 81 35.27 6.75 -8.40
CA GLN A 81 34.98 7.78 -7.38
C GLN A 81 33.91 8.76 -7.92
N GLY A 82 32.81 8.87 -7.23
CA GLY A 82 31.63 9.64 -7.62
C GLY A 82 30.44 8.80 -8.08
N SER A 83 30.52 7.47 -7.98
CA SER A 83 29.37 6.58 -8.17
C SER A 83 28.24 6.96 -7.20
N ARG A 84 27.05 7.23 -7.75
CA ARG A 84 25.84 7.53 -6.95
C ARG A 84 25.05 6.25 -6.74
N THR A 85 24.44 6.15 -5.59
CA THR A 85 23.61 5.01 -5.23
C THR A 85 22.18 5.49 -4.98
N SER A 86 21.26 4.96 -5.74
CA SER A 86 19.83 5.04 -5.51
C SER A 86 19.30 3.65 -5.19
N TRP A 87 18.04 3.60 -4.76
CA TRP A 87 17.42 2.37 -4.29
C TRP A 87 16.07 2.17 -4.93
N LEU A 88 15.71 0.92 -5.16
CA LEU A 88 14.37 0.52 -5.58
C LEU A 88 13.86 -0.51 -4.59
N TYR A 89 12.68 -0.27 -4.04
CA TYR A 89 12.09 -1.12 -3.02
C TYR A 89 10.68 -1.54 -3.41
N GLY A 90 10.43 -2.85 -3.37
CA GLY A 90 9.09 -3.39 -3.57
C GLY A 90 8.26 -3.23 -2.30
N THR A 91 7.07 -2.59 -2.39
CA THR A 91 6.16 -2.36 -1.26
C THR A 91 4.93 -3.27 -1.31
N ILE A 92 4.13 -3.22 -0.26
CA ILE A 92 2.81 -3.85 -0.18
C ILE A 92 1.84 -2.94 0.58
N HIS A 93 0.58 -2.89 0.10
CA HIS A 93 -0.42 -1.96 0.64
C HIS A 93 -1.12 -2.45 1.91
N VAL A 94 -0.96 -3.73 2.27
CA VAL A 94 -1.46 -4.31 3.51
C VAL A 94 -0.32 -5.02 4.23
N ALA A 95 -0.21 -4.85 5.55
CA ALA A 95 0.89 -5.43 6.31
C ALA A 95 0.46 -5.80 7.72
N ALA A 96 1.22 -6.66 8.38
CA ALA A 96 1.14 -6.84 9.81
C ALA A 96 1.76 -5.64 10.54
N MET A 97 1.31 -5.35 11.74
CA MET A 97 1.79 -4.20 12.51
C MET A 97 3.31 -4.22 12.72
N ASP A 98 3.90 -5.38 12.92
CA ASP A 98 5.35 -5.54 13.12
C ASP A 98 6.17 -5.36 11.82
N TRP A 99 5.51 -5.27 10.65
CA TRP A 99 6.17 -5.02 9.38
C TRP A 99 6.28 -3.52 9.04
N MET A 100 5.49 -2.69 9.72
CA MET A 100 5.43 -1.25 9.43
C MET A 100 6.74 -0.50 9.71
N VAL A 101 7.63 -1.07 10.50
CA VAL A 101 8.93 -0.47 10.81
C VAL A 101 9.98 -1.07 9.89
N PRO A 102 10.61 -0.27 9.01
CA PRO A 102 11.67 -0.75 8.14
C PRO A 102 12.86 -1.26 8.94
N GLY A 103 13.42 -2.40 8.52
CA GLY A 103 14.64 -2.93 9.12
C GLY A 103 15.88 -2.07 8.83
N PRO A 104 17.03 -2.42 9.44
CA PRO A 104 18.23 -1.58 9.40
C PRO A 104 18.75 -1.29 7.99
N THR A 105 18.75 -2.28 7.10
CA THR A 105 19.24 -2.10 5.71
C THR A 105 18.33 -1.16 4.93
N VAL A 106 17.01 -1.38 4.99
CA VAL A 106 16.03 -0.52 4.32
C VAL A 106 16.05 0.89 4.90
N MET A 107 16.13 1.01 6.24
CA MET A 107 16.21 2.31 6.91
C MET A 107 17.47 3.08 6.53
N ASN A 108 18.64 2.43 6.44
CA ASN A 108 19.89 3.08 6.02
C ASN A 108 19.80 3.51 4.55
N ALA A 109 19.30 2.65 3.67
CA ALA A 109 19.09 2.99 2.26
C ALA A 109 18.20 4.24 2.11
N LEU A 110 17.12 4.34 2.90
CA LEU A 110 16.26 5.54 2.92
C LEU A 110 16.97 6.77 3.50
N ARG A 111 17.77 6.61 4.57
CA ARG A 111 18.54 7.72 5.15
C ARG A 111 19.59 8.28 4.21
N ASP A 112 20.24 7.41 3.45
CA ASP A 112 21.29 7.77 2.51
C ASP A 112 20.75 8.40 1.22
N SER A 113 19.44 8.38 1.01
CA SER A 113 18.78 8.98 -0.14
C SER A 113 18.36 10.44 0.13
N ASP A 114 18.28 11.24 -0.91
CA ASP A 114 17.85 12.64 -0.85
C ASP A 114 16.33 12.75 -0.82
N ALA A 115 15.64 11.81 -1.48
CA ALA A 115 14.20 11.79 -1.64
C ALA A 115 13.63 10.37 -1.62
N LEU A 116 12.39 10.26 -1.12
CA LEU A 116 11.51 9.11 -1.30
C LEU A 116 10.60 9.36 -2.51
N ALA A 117 10.59 8.44 -3.46
CA ALA A 117 9.67 8.44 -4.60
C ALA A 117 8.69 7.27 -4.47
N LEU A 118 7.39 7.58 -4.34
CA LEU A 118 6.28 6.63 -4.27
C LEU A 118 5.52 6.61 -5.60
N GLU A 119 4.63 5.66 -5.82
CA GLU A 119 3.70 5.71 -6.95
C GLU A 119 2.93 7.04 -6.94
N LEU A 120 2.30 7.38 -5.81
CA LEU A 120 1.74 8.70 -5.54
C LEU A 120 2.31 9.31 -4.26
N ASN A 121 2.43 10.63 -4.22
CA ASN A 121 2.76 11.34 -2.99
C ASN A 121 1.54 11.43 -2.06
N VAL A 122 1.26 10.33 -1.35
CA VAL A 122 0.07 10.18 -0.48
C VAL A 122 0.07 11.09 0.76
N ILE A 123 1.16 11.81 1.03
CA ILE A 123 1.22 12.80 2.12
C ILE A 123 0.99 14.23 1.66
N ASP A 124 0.94 14.48 0.33
CA ASP A 124 0.57 15.78 -0.22
C ASP A 124 -0.96 15.94 -0.15
N PRO A 125 -1.47 16.96 0.58
CA PRO A 125 -2.91 17.17 0.70
C PRO A 125 -3.61 17.41 -0.64
N ASN A 126 -2.93 18.03 -1.62
CA ASN A 126 -3.52 18.28 -2.95
C ASN A 126 -3.68 16.98 -3.73
N VAL A 127 -2.68 16.11 -3.68
CA VAL A 127 -2.73 14.76 -4.30
C VAL A 127 -3.85 13.94 -3.66
N MET A 128 -3.92 13.93 -2.33
CA MET A 128 -4.96 13.19 -1.61
C MET A 128 -6.37 13.74 -1.86
N ASN A 129 -6.53 15.06 -1.87
CA ASN A 129 -7.81 15.68 -2.17
C ASN A 129 -8.26 15.38 -3.61
N ALA A 130 -7.36 15.44 -4.58
CA ALA A 130 -7.66 15.11 -5.97
C ALA A 130 -8.05 13.62 -6.11
N LEU A 131 -7.29 12.72 -5.50
CA LEU A 131 -7.57 11.28 -5.49
C LEU A 131 -8.94 10.99 -4.86
N MET A 132 -9.18 11.49 -3.65
CA MET A 132 -10.43 11.25 -2.93
C MET A 132 -11.64 11.88 -3.66
N SER A 133 -11.47 13.03 -4.28
CA SER A 133 -12.53 13.66 -5.09
C SER A 133 -12.91 12.78 -6.28
N ALA A 134 -11.92 12.19 -6.95
CA ALA A 134 -12.15 11.34 -8.11
C ALA A 134 -12.76 9.97 -7.75
N LEU A 135 -12.43 9.45 -6.56
CA LEU A 135 -12.97 8.18 -6.06
C LEU A 135 -14.37 8.31 -5.46
N ARG A 136 -14.85 9.52 -5.19
CA ARG A 136 -16.21 9.74 -4.68
C ARG A 136 -17.28 9.42 -5.73
N ALA A 137 -18.42 8.91 -5.25
CA ALA A 137 -19.61 8.74 -6.07
C ALA A 137 -20.01 10.05 -6.73
N GLN A 138 -20.24 10.02 -8.03
CA GLN A 138 -20.59 11.23 -8.80
C GLN A 138 -22.12 11.40 -8.83
N PRO A 139 -22.63 12.63 -8.63
CA PRO A 139 -24.05 12.90 -8.81
C PRO A 139 -24.51 12.52 -10.22
N GLY A 140 -25.60 11.75 -10.31
CA GLY A 140 -26.15 11.32 -11.60
C GLY A 140 -25.45 10.13 -12.25
N ALA A 141 -24.47 9.50 -11.58
CA ALA A 141 -23.88 8.24 -12.06
C ALA A 141 -24.96 7.16 -12.18
N ALA A 142 -24.86 6.33 -13.22
CA ALA A 142 -25.78 5.23 -13.43
C ALA A 142 -25.70 4.24 -12.23
N PRO A 143 -26.83 3.81 -11.67
CA PRO A 143 -26.82 2.85 -10.57
C PRO A 143 -26.34 1.48 -11.06
N LEU A 144 -25.79 0.69 -10.14
CA LEU A 144 -25.51 -0.71 -10.41
C LEU A 144 -26.82 -1.49 -10.63
N PRO A 145 -26.81 -2.57 -11.43
CA PRO A 145 -27.92 -3.51 -11.47
C PRO A 145 -28.29 -3.99 -10.06
N PRO A 146 -29.57 -4.14 -9.71
CA PRO A 146 -30.01 -4.45 -8.35
C PRO A 146 -29.28 -5.65 -7.71
N ALA A 147 -29.14 -6.74 -8.45
CA ALA A 147 -28.45 -7.96 -7.95
C ALA A 147 -26.97 -7.69 -7.63
N LEU A 148 -26.29 -6.83 -8.41
CA LEU A 148 -24.88 -6.49 -8.17
C LEU A 148 -24.74 -5.54 -6.97
N ALA A 149 -25.65 -4.58 -6.84
CA ALA A 149 -25.73 -3.68 -5.69
C ALA A 149 -25.96 -4.46 -4.38
N GLU A 150 -26.86 -5.45 -4.40
CA GLU A 150 -27.14 -6.32 -3.26
C GLU A 150 -25.90 -7.15 -2.85
N ARG A 151 -25.18 -7.72 -3.80
CA ARG A 151 -23.91 -8.43 -3.53
C ARG A 151 -22.90 -7.51 -2.86
N LEU A 152 -22.69 -6.32 -3.40
CA LEU A 152 -21.76 -5.34 -2.85
C LEU A 152 -22.13 -4.95 -1.43
N GLU A 153 -23.41 -4.66 -1.19
CA GLU A 153 -23.91 -4.30 0.15
C GLU A 153 -23.74 -5.44 1.14
N LYS A 154 -24.08 -6.67 0.75
CA LYS A 154 -23.88 -7.85 1.60
C LYS A 154 -22.41 -8.04 1.98
N PHE A 155 -21.48 -7.85 1.03
CA PHE A 155 -20.05 -7.99 1.29
C PHE A 155 -19.55 -6.88 2.24
N LYS A 156 -19.99 -5.63 2.06
CA LYS A 156 -19.69 -4.53 2.99
C LYS A 156 -20.14 -4.84 4.42
N GLN A 157 -21.34 -5.40 4.58
CA GLN A 157 -21.87 -5.82 5.89
C GLN A 157 -21.03 -6.95 6.49
N GLN A 158 -20.57 -7.92 5.69
CA GLN A 158 -19.72 -9.01 6.15
C GLN A 158 -18.34 -8.51 6.63
N GLU A 159 -17.79 -7.52 5.96
CA GLU A 159 -16.49 -6.92 6.33
C GLU A 159 -16.64 -5.76 7.32
N CYS A 160 -17.87 -5.45 7.74
CA CYS A 160 -18.18 -4.41 8.73
C CYS A 160 -17.55 -3.04 8.38
N VAL A 161 -17.53 -2.69 7.10
CA VAL A 161 -17.02 -1.38 6.68
C VAL A 161 -18.00 -0.28 7.04
N GLY A 162 -17.48 0.90 7.36
CA GLY A 162 -18.28 2.06 7.74
C GLY A 162 -18.99 2.73 6.57
N GLU A 163 -19.83 3.72 6.87
CA GLU A 163 -20.59 4.46 5.86
C GLU A 163 -19.71 5.29 4.92
N GLU A 164 -18.49 5.60 5.32
CA GLU A 164 -17.51 6.31 4.50
C GLU A 164 -17.23 5.62 3.16
N VAL A 165 -17.30 4.28 3.14
CA VAL A 165 -17.14 3.49 1.92
C VAL A 165 -18.32 3.71 0.97
N ASN A 166 -19.52 3.96 1.48
CA ASN A 166 -20.71 4.24 0.67
C ASN A 166 -20.60 5.54 -0.13
N ALA A 167 -19.76 6.47 0.30
CA ALA A 167 -19.51 7.72 -0.41
C ALA A 167 -18.61 7.56 -1.64
N LEU A 168 -18.03 6.36 -1.83
CA LEU A 168 -17.13 6.07 -2.94
C LEU A 168 -17.90 5.53 -4.17
N ARG A 169 -17.29 5.66 -5.34
CA ARG A 169 -17.73 4.97 -6.56
C ARG A 169 -17.74 3.46 -6.34
N PRO A 170 -18.62 2.70 -6.98
CA PRO A 170 -18.71 1.25 -6.74
C PRO A 170 -17.40 0.49 -6.93
N GLU A 171 -16.58 0.86 -7.93
CA GLU A 171 -15.28 0.26 -8.17
C GLU A 171 -14.31 0.55 -7.01
N ALA A 172 -14.33 1.79 -6.50
CA ALA A 172 -13.50 2.18 -5.36
C ALA A 172 -13.95 1.48 -4.06
N GLN A 173 -15.25 1.20 -3.91
CA GLN A 173 -15.75 0.36 -2.81
C GLN A 173 -15.16 -1.04 -2.87
N VAL A 174 -15.16 -1.67 -4.05
CA VAL A 174 -14.59 -3.02 -4.25
C VAL A 174 -13.09 -3.03 -3.98
N ILE A 175 -12.35 -2.03 -4.47
CA ILE A 175 -10.90 -1.89 -4.21
C ILE A 175 -10.64 -1.74 -2.71
N THR A 176 -11.42 -0.94 -2.01
CA THR A 176 -11.32 -0.78 -0.54
C THR A 176 -11.56 -2.11 0.17
N LEU A 177 -12.61 -2.84 -0.21
CA LEU A 177 -12.92 -4.16 0.34
C LEU A 177 -11.81 -5.16 0.07
N ALA A 178 -11.17 -5.10 -1.10
CA ALA A 178 -10.04 -5.97 -1.44
C ALA A 178 -8.82 -5.76 -0.52
N THR A 179 -8.65 -4.59 0.06
CA THR A 179 -7.61 -4.37 1.07
C THR A 179 -8.09 -4.78 2.48
N PHE A 180 -9.36 -4.58 2.79
CA PHE A 180 -9.90 -4.86 4.13
C PHE A 180 -10.05 -6.35 4.43
N ILE A 181 -10.28 -7.19 3.41
CA ILE A 181 -10.35 -8.65 3.59
C ILE A 181 -9.08 -9.24 4.23
N ALA A 182 -7.94 -8.56 4.09
CA ALA A 182 -6.68 -8.94 4.72
C ALA A 182 -6.72 -8.88 6.26
N ARG A 183 -7.67 -8.13 6.84
CA ARG A 183 -7.83 -8.00 8.30
C ARG A 183 -8.11 -9.34 8.98
N ARG A 184 -8.81 -10.24 8.31
CA ARG A 184 -9.08 -11.60 8.81
C ARG A 184 -7.83 -12.45 8.93
N GLU A 185 -6.78 -12.07 8.20
CA GLU A 185 -5.47 -12.73 8.19
C GLU A 185 -4.43 -11.96 9.03
N GLY A 186 -4.86 -10.96 9.82
CA GLY A 186 -3.97 -10.17 10.69
C GLY A 186 -3.18 -9.08 9.97
N LEU A 187 -3.55 -8.75 8.72
CA LEU A 187 -2.96 -7.66 7.96
C LEU A 187 -3.92 -6.48 7.89
N ASP A 188 -3.40 -5.26 7.83
CA ASP A 188 -4.24 -4.07 7.73
C ASP A 188 -3.63 -3.04 6.77
N PRO A 189 -4.43 -2.34 5.95
CA PRO A 189 -3.94 -1.28 5.07
C PRO A 189 -3.38 -0.08 5.85
N SER A 190 -3.75 0.13 7.11
CA SER A 190 -3.17 1.17 7.96
C SER A 190 -1.67 0.96 8.24
N PHE A 191 -1.17 -0.25 8.04
CA PHE A 191 0.24 -0.62 8.17
C PHE A 191 0.94 -0.76 6.81
N GLY A 192 0.27 -0.37 5.73
CA GLY A 192 0.83 -0.40 4.38
C GLY A 192 2.22 0.23 4.32
N ILE A 193 3.13 -0.43 3.61
CA ILE A 193 4.54 -0.06 3.60
C ILE A 193 4.76 1.30 2.94
N ASP A 194 3.97 1.64 1.93
CA ASP A 194 4.05 2.94 1.24
C ASP A 194 3.77 4.09 2.20
N ILE A 195 2.71 3.98 2.99
CA ILE A 195 2.29 5.00 3.96
C ILE A 195 3.31 5.12 5.09
N THR A 196 3.81 3.99 5.57
CA THR A 196 4.81 3.98 6.64
C THR A 196 6.14 4.58 6.19
N LEU A 197 6.61 4.26 4.98
CA LEU A 197 7.81 4.88 4.40
C LEU A 197 7.63 6.38 4.20
N ALA A 198 6.46 6.84 3.74
CA ALA A 198 6.16 8.27 3.61
C ALA A 198 6.27 8.98 4.98
N GLY A 199 5.72 8.38 6.03
CA GLY A 199 5.82 8.89 7.39
C GLY A 199 7.27 8.94 7.90
N VAL A 200 8.05 7.90 7.67
CA VAL A 200 9.47 7.84 8.04
C VAL A 200 10.27 8.89 7.28
N ALA A 201 10.13 8.97 5.94
CA ALA A 201 10.83 9.95 5.13
C ALA A 201 10.53 11.39 5.56
N THR A 202 9.26 11.69 5.85
CA THR A 202 8.84 12.99 6.37
C THR A 202 9.50 13.30 7.73
N SER A 203 9.57 12.30 8.63
CA SER A 203 10.22 12.48 9.94
C SER A 203 11.72 12.73 9.82
N LEU A 204 12.35 12.21 8.78
CA LEU A 204 13.75 12.42 8.42
C LEU A 204 13.98 13.74 7.65
N GLY A 205 12.93 14.51 7.37
CA GLY A 205 13.01 15.75 6.59
C GLY A 205 13.30 15.54 5.11
N LYS A 206 13.04 14.34 4.59
CA LYS A 206 13.25 13.99 3.18
C LYS A 206 12.12 14.52 2.31
N GLN A 207 12.44 14.88 1.06
CA GLN A 207 11.42 15.14 0.06
C GLN A 207 10.65 13.85 -0.25
N VAL A 208 9.32 13.93 -0.32
CA VAL A 208 8.47 12.84 -0.84
C VAL A 208 7.86 13.29 -2.16
N MET A 209 7.92 12.44 -3.19
CA MET A 209 7.42 12.74 -4.51
C MET A 209 6.62 11.56 -5.09
N GLY A 210 5.77 11.83 -6.09
CA GLY A 210 5.07 10.82 -6.88
C GLY A 210 5.82 10.50 -8.17
N LEU A 211 5.87 9.23 -8.55
CA LEU A 211 6.36 8.74 -9.84
C LEU A 211 5.27 8.79 -10.92
N GLU A 212 4.02 8.87 -10.51
CA GLU A 212 2.85 8.97 -11.36
C GLU A 212 1.98 10.17 -10.95
N SER A 213 1.09 10.56 -11.84
CA SER A 213 0.07 11.55 -11.54
C SER A 213 -1.21 10.89 -11.01
N VAL A 214 -2.00 11.67 -10.28
CA VAL A 214 -3.34 11.25 -9.80
C VAL A 214 -4.22 10.81 -10.97
N GLU A 215 -4.19 11.55 -12.09
CA GLU A 215 -4.99 11.25 -13.30
C GLU A 215 -4.61 9.89 -13.90
N THR A 216 -3.32 9.53 -13.84
CA THR A 216 -2.87 8.20 -14.31
C THR A 216 -3.49 7.10 -13.47
N GLN A 217 -3.42 7.20 -12.15
CA GLN A 217 -4.02 6.17 -11.29
C GLN A 217 -5.54 6.12 -11.36
N ILE A 218 -6.21 7.29 -11.40
CA ILE A 218 -7.67 7.35 -11.51
C ILE A 218 -8.14 6.64 -12.79
N ARG A 219 -7.50 6.88 -13.92
CA ARG A 219 -7.84 6.24 -15.19
C ARG A 219 -7.75 4.70 -15.12
N GLU A 220 -6.87 4.18 -14.29
CA GLU A 220 -6.70 2.74 -14.09
C GLU A 220 -7.71 2.15 -13.08
N LEU A 221 -8.20 2.95 -12.13
CA LEU A 221 -9.01 2.47 -11.01
C LEU A 221 -10.51 2.63 -11.23
N VAL A 222 -10.95 3.68 -11.95
CA VAL A 222 -12.38 3.99 -12.10
C VAL A 222 -12.73 4.38 -13.54
N SER A 223 -14.01 4.28 -13.88
CA SER A 223 -14.53 4.60 -15.22
C SER A 223 -15.85 5.35 -15.14
N ASP A 224 -16.11 6.22 -16.12
CA ASP A 224 -17.43 6.85 -16.29
C ASP A 224 -18.34 6.03 -17.22
N ASP A 225 -17.84 4.96 -17.82
CA ASP A 225 -18.61 4.04 -18.65
C ASP A 225 -19.34 3.01 -17.75
N PRO A 226 -20.70 3.02 -17.72
CA PRO A 226 -21.47 2.12 -16.85
C PRO A 226 -21.18 0.64 -17.08
N ALA A 227 -20.89 0.23 -18.33
CA ALA A 227 -20.61 -1.17 -18.64
C ALA A 227 -19.25 -1.61 -18.05
N LYS A 228 -18.25 -0.72 -18.09
CA LYS A 228 -16.95 -0.96 -17.46
C LYS A 228 -17.06 -1.00 -15.95
N VAL A 229 -17.82 -0.08 -15.34
CA VAL A 229 -18.11 -0.07 -13.91
C VAL A 229 -18.74 -1.40 -13.46
N GLN A 230 -19.81 -1.83 -14.15
CA GLN A 230 -20.48 -3.09 -13.84
C GLN A 230 -19.52 -4.29 -13.95
N LYS A 231 -18.72 -4.34 -15.01
CA LYS A 231 -17.72 -5.39 -15.20
C LYS A 231 -16.68 -5.38 -14.07
N ALA A 232 -16.10 -4.24 -13.74
CA ALA A 232 -15.10 -4.10 -12.69
C ALA A 232 -15.65 -4.54 -11.32
N VAL A 233 -16.86 -4.08 -10.97
CA VAL A 233 -17.52 -4.45 -9.71
C VAL A 233 -17.85 -5.94 -9.68
N SER A 234 -18.41 -6.51 -10.76
CA SER A 234 -18.72 -7.94 -10.83
C SER A 234 -17.46 -8.79 -10.67
N THR A 235 -16.43 -8.50 -11.47
CA THR A 235 -15.16 -9.24 -11.41
C THR A 235 -14.50 -9.14 -10.03
N GLY A 236 -14.48 -7.95 -9.45
CA GLY A 236 -13.91 -7.75 -8.11
C GLY A 236 -14.69 -8.50 -7.02
N LEU A 237 -16.03 -8.47 -7.06
CA LEU A 237 -16.85 -9.25 -6.13
C LEU A 237 -16.68 -10.76 -6.32
N ASP A 238 -16.58 -11.25 -7.57
CA ASP A 238 -16.32 -12.66 -7.84
C ASP A 238 -15.00 -13.14 -7.22
N GLN A 239 -13.99 -12.27 -7.18
CA GLN A 239 -12.71 -12.55 -6.50
C GLN A 239 -12.85 -12.48 -4.98
N LEU A 240 -13.54 -11.47 -4.44
CA LEU A 240 -13.69 -11.24 -3.00
C LEU A 240 -14.57 -12.30 -2.31
N GLU A 241 -15.60 -12.79 -2.99
CA GLU A 241 -16.52 -13.80 -2.47
C GLU A 241 -15.91 -15.20 -2.39
N ARG A 242 -14.72 -15.39 -2.93
CA ARG A 242 -13.99 -16.66 -2.80
C ARG A 242 -13.59 -16.89 -1.34
N LYS A 243 -13.76 -18.13 -0.89
CA LYS A 243 -13.42 -18.54 0.48
C LYS A 243 -11.96 -18.34 0.87
N ASP A 244 -11.08 -18.24 -0.10
CA ASP A 244 -9.63 -18.13 0.07
C ASP A 244 -9.06 -16.76 -0.31
N ALA A 245 -9.91 -15.78 -0.66
CA ALA A 245 -9.46 -14.47 -1.12
C ALA A 245 -8.53 -13.76 -0.12
N GLY A 246 -8.89 -13.71 1.16
CA GLY A 246 -8.04 -13.15 2.21
C GLY A 246 -6.70 -13.87 2.33
N ARG A 247 -6.73 -15.22 2.30
CA ARG A 247 -5.51 -16.03 2.37
C ARG A 247 -4.60 -15.84 1.16
N LEU A 248 -5.13 -15.67 -0.04
CA LEU A 248 -4.33 -15.38 -1.23
C LEU A 248 -3.61 -14.03 -1.10
N LEU A 249 -4.30 -13.01 -0.62
CA LEU A 249 -3.68 -11.71 -0.33
C LEU A 249 -2.63 -11.84 0.78
N ALA A 250 -2.91 -12.59 1.85
CA ALA A 250 -1.94 -12.86 2.91
C ALA A 250 -0.71 -13.63 2.40
N ASN A 251 -0.89 -14.60 1.49
CA ASN A 251 0.22 -15.31 0.86
C ASN A 251 1.10 -14.36 0.03
N LEU A 252 0.51 -13.42 -0.71
CA LEU A 252 1.26 -12.39 -1.43
C LEU A 252 2.04 -11.49 -0.46
N ALA A 253 1.38 -11.04 0.60
CA ALA A 253 2.01 -10.22 1.61
C ALA A 253 3.15 -10.96 2.33
N GLN A 254 2.97 -12.24 2.64
CA GLN A 254 4.02 -13.07 3.24
C GLN A 254 5.17 -13.32 2.27
N ALA A 255 4.88 -13.58 0.99
CA ALA A 255 5.92 -13.73 -0.04
C ALA A 255 6.77 -12.45 -0.15
N TRP A 256 6.13 -11.29 -0.04
CA TRP A 256 6.83 -10.01 0.05
C TRP A 256 7.67 -9.93 1.33
N ALA A 257 7.09 -10.18 2.50
CA ALA A 257 7.79 -10.07 3.79
C ALA A 257 9.02 -10.97 3.88
N ASP A 258 8.96 -12.15 3.27
CA ASP A 258 10.06 -13.13 3.20
C ASP A 258 11.03 -12.84 2.05
N GLY A 259 10.81 -11.81 1.24
CA GLY A 259 11.66 -11.49 0.09
C GLY A 259 11.63 -12.55 -1.02
N ARG A 260 10.54 -13.32 -1.15
CA ARG A 260 10.43 -14.45 -2.11
C ARG A 260 10.09 -13.95 -3.51
N MET A 261 11.08 -13.41 -4.21
CA MET A 261 10.89 -12.86 -5.56
C MET A 261 10.23 -13.86 -6.52
N GLY A 262 10.61 -15.13 -6.49
CA GLY A 262 10.02 -16.15 -7.35
C GLY A 262 8.51 -16.32 -7.16
N LEU A 263 7.97 -16.15 -5.95
CA LEU A 263 6.53 -16.16 -5.71
C LEU A 263 5.86 -14.88 -6.23
N ILE A 264 6.54 -13.75 -6.17
CA ILE A 264 6.04 -12.49 -6.75
C ILE A 264 5.99 -12.60 -8.29
N GLU A 265 7.02 -13.16 -8.91
CA GLU A 265 7.09 -13.37 -10.36
C GLU A 265 6.02 -14.34 -10.88
N THR A 266 5.74 -15.41 -10.13
CA THR A 266 4.73 -16.40 -10.48
C THR A 266 3.34 -16.09 -9.91
N TYR A 267 3.12 -14.86 -9.40
CA TYR A 267 1.82 -14.44 -8.86
C TYR A 267 0.63 -14.77 -9.77
N PRO A 268 0.69 -14.52 -11.10
CA PRO A 268 -0.41 -14.85 -12.01
C PRO A 268 -0.76 -16.34 -12.06
N GLU A 269 0.17 -17.23 -11.72
CA GLU A 269 -0.01 -18.68 -11.78
C GLU A 269 -0.76 -19.23 -10.56
N TRP A 270 -0.57 -18.60 -9.38
CA TRP A 270 -1.10 -19.11 -8.11
C TRP A 270 -2.19 -18.25 -7.48
N CYS A 271 -2.37 -16.98 -7.91
CA CYS A 271 -3.42 -16.11 -7.37
C CYS A 271 -4.83 -16.60 -7.69
N ASP A 272 -4.97 -17.51 -8.67
CA ASP A 272 -6.27 -17.92 -9.22
C ASP A 272 -7.14 -16.73 -9.68
N CYS A 273 -6.49 -15.60 -9.99
CA CYS A 273 -7.10 -14.34 -10.39
C CYS A 273 -6.85 -14.00 -11.87
N VAL A 274 -5.99 -14.74 -12.56
CA VAL A 274 -5.64 -14.54 -13.98
C VAL A 274 -5.99 -15.83 -14.76
N LYS A 275 -7.23 -15.92 -15.22
CA LYS A 275 -7.76 -17.12 -15.90
C LYS A 275 -7.95 -16.92 -17.39
N THR A 276 -8.26 -15.71 -17.81
CA THR A 276 -8.59 -15.37 -19.19
C THR A 276 -7.55 -14.43 -19.81
N ASP A 277 -7.58 -14.30 -21.14
CA ASP A 277 -6.76 -13.30 -21.84
C ASP A 277 -7.09 -11.86 -21.39
N ALA A 278 -8.35 -11.61 -21.04
CA ALA A 278 -8.78 -10.32 -20.50
C ALA A 278 -8.14 -10.04 -19.13
N ASP A 279 -8.11 -11.05 -18.24
CA ASP A 279 -7.46 -10.89 -16.92
C ASP A 279 -5.95 -10.64 -17.08
N ARG A 280 -5.30 -11.32 -18.03
CA ARG A 280 -3.88 -11.09 -18.36
C ARG A 280 -3.65 -9.68 -18.88
N ALA A 281 -4.52 -9.18 -19.76
CA ALA A 281 -4.44 -7.84 -20.30
C ALA A 281 -4.67 -6.78 -19.21
N ASP A 282 -5.60 -7.01 -18.30
CA ASP A 282 -5.87 -6.11 -17.16
C ASP A 282 -4.68 -6.09 -16.19
N LEU A 283 -4.08 -7.23 -15.86
CA LEU A 283 -2.88 -7.29 -15.02
C LEU A 283 -1.68 -6.61 -15.70
N GLU A 284 -1.47 -6.86 -16.99
CA GLU A 284 -0.43 -6.19 -17.78
C GLU A 284 -0.62 -4.67 -17.76
N ARG A 285 -1.83 -4.19 -17.99
CA ARG A 285 -2.16 -2.76 -17.96
C ARG A 285 -1.92 -2.14 -16.60
N LEU A 286 -2.39 -2.80 -15.53
CA LEU A 286 -2.31 -2.28 -14.16
C LEU A 286 -0.88 -2.28 -13.61
N ILE A 287 -0.03 -3.21 -14.03
CA ILE A 287 1.32 -3.39 -13.50
C ILE A 287 2.38 -3.03 -14.54
N ALA A 288 2.66 -3.93 -15.48
CA ALA A 288 3.78 -3.79 -16.38
C ALA A 288 3.64 -2.62 -17.37
N GLY A 289 2.41 -2.26 -17.75
CA GLY A 289 2.11 -1.12 -18.63
C GLY A 289 2.47 0.23 -18.00
N ARG A 290 2.47 0.34 -16.67
CA ARG A 290 2.83 1.57 -15.93
C ARG A 290 4.34 1.71 -15.71
N ASN A 291 5.06 0.60 -15.65
CA ASN A 291 6.49 0.56 -15.32
C ASN A 291 7.38 1.45 -16.19
N PRO A 292 7.19 1.56 -17.53
CA PRO A 292 8.06 2.43 -18.35
C PRO A 292 7.98 3.91 -17.96
N ALA A 293 6.82 4.40 -17.53
CA ALA A 293 6.66 5.79 -17.07
C ALA A 293 7.37 5.99 -15.72
N MET A 294 7.15 5.10 -14.77
CA MET A 294 7.80 5.14 -13.46
C MET A 294 9.33 5.02 -13.57
N ALA A 295 9.84 4.11 -14.42
CA ALA A 295 11.27 3.98 -14.66
C ALA A 295 11.87 5.28 -15.20
N ARG A 296 11.21 5.95 -16.17
CA ARG A 296 11.67 7.26 -16.68
C ARG A 296 11.66 8.32 -15.57
N ALA A 297 10.65 8.35 -14.71
CA ALA A 297 10.57 9.31 -13.61
C ALA A 297 11.73 9.09 -12.61
N ILE A 298 12.02 7.84 -12.23
CA ILE A 298 13.16 7.50 -11.37
C ILE A 298 14.48 7.97 -12.01
N VAL A 299 14.68 7.66 -13.28
CA VAL A 299 15.90 8.03 -14.00
C VAL A 299 16.06 9.54 -14.14
N ALA A 300 14.97 10.27 -14.34
CA ALA A 300 15.01 11.74 -14.40
C ALA A 300 15.51 12.34 -13.08
N GLU A 301 15.07 11.85 -11.95
CA GLU A 301 15.52 12.32 -10.64
C GLU A 301 17.00 11.95 -10.36
N ILE A 302 17.42 10.74 -10.74
CA ILE A 302 18.82 10.32 -10.63
C ILE A 302 19.72 11.22 -11.51
N ASN A 303 19.31 11.50 -12.75
CA ASN A 303 20.05 12.35 -13.68
C ASN A 303 20.06 13.83 -13.24
N ALA A 304 19.02 14.27 -12.49
CA ALA A 304 19.00 15.57 -11.83
C ALA A 304 19.98 15.65 -10.64
N GLY A 305 20.64 14.54 -10.31
CA GLY A 305 21.71 14.51 -9.30
C GLY A 305 21.25 14.06 -7.93
N LYS A 306 20.05 13.49 -7.78
CA LYS A 306 19.55 12.98 -6.50
C LYS A 306 19.87 11.49 -6.34
N ASN A 307 20.14 11.09 -5.09
CA ASN A 307 20.04 9.71 -4.67
C ASN A 307 18.58 9.44 -4.28
N VAL A 308 17.89 8.61 -5.02
CA VAL A 308 16.45 8.35 -4.85
C VAL A 308 16.21 7.02 -4.15
N PHE A 309 15.32 7.00 -3.17
CA PHE A 309 14.71 5.77 -2.70
C PHE A 309 13.33 5.65 -3.36
N ALA A 310 13.25 4.86 -4.44
CA ALA A 310 11.99 4.58 -5.14
C ALA A 310 11.29 3.40 -4.47
N ALA A 311 10.05 3.60 -4.01
CA ALA A 311 9.25 2.57 -3.35
C ALA A 311 7.93 2.39 -4.10
N VAL A 312 7.76 1.23 -4.72
CA VAL A 312 6.67 0.91 -5.65
C VAL A 312 6.17 -0.51 -5.35
N GLY A 313 4.89 -0.78 -5.55
CA GLY A 313 4.30 -2.09 -5.25
C GLY A 313 5.11 -3.26 -5.81
N ALA A 314 5.24 -4.33 -5.04
CA ALA A 314 6.15 -5.45 -5.30
C ALA A 314 5.91 -6.13 -6.66
N LEU A 315 4.67 -6.15 -7.16
CA LEU A 315 4.36 -6.75 -8.46
C LEU A 315 5.02 -5.97 -9.62
N HIS A 316 5.33 -4.69 -9.44
CA HIS A 316 6.07 -3.88 -10.42
C HIS A 316 7.53 -4.29 -10.58
N MET A 317 8.04 -5.15 -9.70
CA MET A 317 9.42 -5.68 -9.75
C MET A 317 9.54 -6.90 -10.67
N ALA A 318 8.41 -7.52 -11.02
CA ALA A 318 8.36 -8.84 -11.66
C ALA A 318 8.53 -8.80 -13.18
N GLY A 319 9.20 -9.84 -13.71
CA GLY A 319 9.27 -10.13 -15.13
C GLY A 319 10.15 -9.20 -15.97
N PRO A 320 10.15 -9.40 -17.30
CA PRO A 320 11.05 -8.68 -18.22
C PRO A 320 10.74 -7.17 -18.35
N LYS A 321 9.52 -6.77 -18.01
CA LYS A 321 9.08 -5.37 -17.91
C LYS A 321 9.08 -4.85 -16.47
N GLY A 322 9.63 -5.60 -15.51
CA GLY A 322 9.79 -5.16 -14.14
C GLY A 322 10.73 -3.96 -14.02
N LEU A 323 10.53 -3.11 -13.03
CA LEU A 323 11.34 -1.90 -12.82
C LEU A 323 12.84 -2.19 -12.72
N PRO A 324 13.31 -3.27 -12.04
CA PRO A 324 14.73 -3.58 -12.02
C PRO A 324 15.30 -3.79 -13.41
N GLN A 325 14.58 -4.50 -14.29
CA GLN A 325 15.01 -4.77 -15.66
C GLN A 325 15.00 -3.50 -16.53
N LEU A 326 13.96 -2.68 -16.40
CA LEU A 326 13.85 -1.43 -17.15
C LEU A 326 14.97 -0.44 -16.79
N LEU A 327 15.32 -0.35 -15.50
CA LEU A 327 16.44 0.49 -15.06
C LEU A 327 17.80 -0.06 -15.56
N ALA A 328 17.98 -1.38 -15.55
CA ALA A 328 19.17 -2.01 -16.12
C ALA A 328 19.31 -1.74 -17.62
N GLN A 329 18.20 -1.79 -18.39
CA GLN A 329 18.17 -1.45 -19.82
C GLN A 329 18.53 0.02 -20.09
N GLN A 330 18.35 0.91 -19.12
CA GLN A 330 18.76 2.31 -19.20
C GLN A 330 20.22 2.55 -18.76
N GLY A 331 20.99 1.49 -18.58
CA GLY A 331 22.44 1.56 -18.33
C GLY A 331 22.83 1.64 -16.85
N PHE A 332 21.88 1.49 -15.92
CA PHE A 332 22.20 1.38 -14.50
C PHE A 332 22.64 -0.04 -14.15
N LYS A 333 23.57 -0.16 -13.20
CA LYS A 333 23.84 -1.43 -12.56
C LYS A 333 22.81 -1.62 -11.44
N VAL A 334 21.89 -2.56 -11.63
CA VAL A 334 20.82 -2.89 -10.67
C VAL A 334 21.14 -4.23 -10.03
N THR A 335 21.34 -4.21 -8.71
CA THR A 335 21.73 -5.40 -7.95
C THR A 335 20.75 -5.61 -6.80
N ARG A 336 20.19 -6.80 -6.71
CA ARG A 336 19.35 -7.15 -5.57
C ARG A 336 20.18 -7.20 -4.28
N VAL A 337 19.59 -6.72 -3.20
CA VAL A 337 20.17 -6.78 -1.86
C VAL A 337 19.56 -7.96 -1.12
N ASP A 338 20.40 -8.90 -0.70
CA ASP A 338 19.98 -9.98 0.17
C ASP A 338 20.01 -9.50 1.62
N PHE A 339 18.92 -9.70 2.32
CA PHE A 339 18.83 -9.35 3.74
C PHE A 339 19.49 -10.44 4.61
N PRO A 340 20.12 -10.05 5.71
CA PRO A 340 20.64 -11.03 6.67
C PRO A 340 19.51 -11.97 7.14
N ALA A 341 19.83 -13.25 7.26
CA ALA A 341 18.90 -14.20 7.85
C ALA A 341 18.50 -13.73 9.27
N PRO A 342 17.22 -13.82 9.65
CA PRO A 342 16.82 -13.47 11.01
C PRO A 342 17.59 -14.36 12.00
N PRO A 343 17.98 -13.83 13.16
CA PRO A 343 18.60 -14.64 14.19
C PRO A 343 17.69 -15.82 14.55
N PRO A 344 18.25 -17.00 14.86
CA PRO A 344 17.45 -18.15 15.25
C PRO A 344 16.54 -17.78 16.44
N VAL A 345 15.27 -18.09 16.32
CA VAL A 345 14.31 -17.90 17.41
C VAL A 345 14.75 -18.82 18.55
N VAL A 346 15.34 -18.27 19.60
CA VAL A 346 15.61 -19.00 20.82
C VAL A 346 14.24 -19.24 21.46
N ALA A 347 13.74 -20.46 21.34
CA ALA A 347 12.53 -20.88 22.05
C ALA A 347 12.74 -20.62 23.56
N LYS A 348 11.91 -19.74 24.13
CA LYS A 348 11.85 -19.48 25.57
C LYS A 348 11.05 -20.56 26.26
#